data_64344d714d7f143b04a638ca32d909fa
#
_entry.id   64344d714d7f143b04a638ca32d909fa
#
_cell.length_a   1.000
_cell.length_b   1.000
_cell.length_c   1.000
_cell.angle_alpha   90.00
_cell.angle_beta   90.00
_cell.angle_gamma   90.00
#
_symmetry.space_group_name_H-M   'P 1'
#
loop_
_entity.id
_entity.type
_entity.pdbx_description
1 polymer ?
#
loop_
_entity_poly.entity_id
_entity_poly.type
_entity_poly.pdbx_seq_one_letter_code
_entity_poly.pdbx_strand_id
1 'polypeptide(L)'
;MMGGGTLKQRLWSDNRIVVTEEEAQNYLDQFFVTYPGVKQYIEDTKAFVDKNHFVYTYFGRRRRFPYAGYSTFDRERMHRQAVNSRIQGTSSDIVVSCLIRVADYLRKRNDGSCVLLTVHDSIVFQAPHGAYENLKSDLDKLIIEATARQCPWLPVVWKYDVGWGPNYGDTHGEVR
;
A
#
# COMPACT_ATOMS: atom_id res chain seq x y z
N MET A 1 -3.53 -17.27 -4.02
CA MET A 1 -2.35 -17.28 -3.15
C MET A 1 -1.18 -17.81 -3.97
N MET A 2 0.06 -17.42 -3.67
CA MET A 2 1.23 -17.95 -4.35
C MET A 2 1.51 -19.36 -3.83
N GLY A 3 1.69 -20.35 -4.72
CA GLY A 3 2.13 -21.71 -4.36
C GLY A 3 3.63 -21.86 -4.54
N GLY A 4 4.19 -23.01 -4.09
CA GLY A 4 5.63 -23.30 -4.16
C GLY A 4 6.23 -23.14 -5.55
N GLY A 5 5.55 -23.64 -6.60
CA GLY A 5 6.01 -23.47 -7.98
C GLY A 5 6.13 -22.01 -8.44
N THR A 6 5.19 -21.15 -8.04
CA THR A 6 5.27 -19.71 -8.35
C THR A 6 6.37 -19.02 -7.55
N LEU A 7 6.56 -19.40 -6.28
CA LEU A 7 7.65 -18.85 -5.46
C LEU A 7 9.01 -19.26 -6.04
N LYS A 8 9.20 -20.52 -6.40
CA LYS A 8 10.41 -21.02 -7.09
C LYS A 8 10.75 -20.16 -8.31
N GLN A 9 9.76 -19.92 -9.19
CA GLN A 9 9.95 -19.09 -10.38
C GLN A 9 10.39 -17.67 -10.05
N ARG A 10 9.76 -17.04 -9.04
CA ARG A 10 10.13 -15.68 -8.61
C ARG A 10 11.51 -15.62 -7.97
N LEU A 11 11.87 -16.56 -7.12
CA LEU A 11 13.21 -16.64 -6.53
C LEU A 11 14.29 -16.72 -7.60
N TRP A 12 14.02 -17.46 -8.66
CA TRP A 12 14.93 -17.52 -9.82
C TRP A 12 14.92 -16.21 -10.63
N SER A 13 13.75 -15.69 -11.01
CA SER A 13 13.68 -14.50 -11.88
C SER A 13 14.27 -13.26 -11.23
N ASP A 14 13.93 -13.03 -9.96
CA ASP A 14 14.21 -11.76 -9.29
C ASP A 14 15.57 -11.76 -8.57
N ASN A 15 15.97 -12.92 -8.02
CA ASN A 15 17.17 -13.01 -7.17
C ASN A 15 18.20 -14.06 -7.64
N ARG A 16 17.92 -14.82 -8.72
CA ARG A 16 18.76 -15.93 -9.21
C ARG A 16 18.97 -17.05 -8.18
N ILE A 17 18.03 -17.18 -7.23
CA ILE A 17 18.07 -18.22 -6.21
C ILE A 17 17.44 -19.49 -6.78
N VAL A 18 18.19 -20.58 -6.75
CA VAL A 18 17.76 -21.91 -7.22
C VAL A 18 17.26 -22.71 -6.03
N VAL A 19 15.98 -23.08 -6.06
CA VAL A 19 15.36 -23.97 -5.08
C VAL A 19 14.48 -24.98 -5.79
N THR A 20 14.20 -26.10 -5.14
CA THR A 20 13.17 -27.03 -5.59
C THR A 20 11.77 -26.49 -5.28
N GLU A 21 10.74 -27.07 -5.88
CA GLU A 21 9.36 -26.68 -5.57
C GLU A 21 8.98 -27.04 -4.13
N GLU A 22 9.50 -28.16 -3.63
CA GLU A 22 9.29 -28.61 -2.26
C GLU A 22 9.93 -27.65 -1.24
N GLU A 23 11.16 -27.23 -1.46
CA GLU A 23 11.79 -26.21 -0.62
C GLU A 23 11.04 -24.88 -0.63
N ALA A 24 10.60 -24.44 -1.81
CA ALA A 24 9.77 -23.24 -1.92
C ALA A 24 8.44 -23.37 -1.20
N GLN A 25 7.81 -24.56 -1.23
CA GLN A 25 6.59 -24.82 -0.46
C GLN A 25 6.87 -24.82 1.04
N ASN A 26 7.97 -25.43 1.48
CA ASN A 26 8.37 -25.42 2.89
C ASN A 26 8.60 -23.99 3.43
N TYR A 27 9.17 -23.08 2.62
CA TYR A 27 9.29 -21.68 3.01
C TYR A 27 7.93 -21.01 3.22
N LEU A 28 6.95 -21.28 2.35
CA LEU A 28 5.57 -20.77 2.53
C LEU A 28 4.91 -21.35 3.80
N ASP A 29 5.10 -22.62 4.07
CA ASP A 29 4.53 -23.27 5.24
C ASP A 29 5.15 -22.73 6.53
N GLN A 30 6.47 -22.53 6.57
CA GLN A 30 7.17 -21.88 7.68
C GLN A 30 6.72 -20.42 7.88
N PHE A 31 6.50 -19.68 6.79
CA PHE A 31 5.96 -18.33 6.86
C PHE A 31 4.58 -18.31 7.57
N PHE A 32 3.69 -19.22 7.24
CA PHE A 32 2.37 -19.28 7.86
C PHE A 32 2.39 -19.85 9.31
N VAL A 33 3.39 -20.64 9.66
CA VAL A 33 3.63 -21.03 11.05
C VAL A 33 4.11 -19.82 11.86
N THR A 34 5.03 -19.04 11.30
CA THR A 34 5.57 -17.83 11.95
C THR A 34 4.53 -16.72 12.06
N TYR A 35 3.66 -16.59 11.06
CA TYR A 35 2.64 -15.53 10.97
C TYR A 35 1.22 -16.10 10.84
N PRO A 36 0.70 -16.79 11.87
CA PRO A 36 -0.60 -17.46 11.77
C PRO A 36 -1.77 -16.50 11.53
N GLY A 37 -1.66 -15.25 12.01
CA GLY A 37 -2.64 -14.19 11.77
C GLY A 37 -2.78 -13.83 10.29
N VAL A 38 -1.73 -13.96 9.49
CA VAL A 38 -1.80 -13.73 8.03
C VAL A 38 -2.62 -14.83 7.37
N LYS A 39 -2.43 -16.09 7.77
CA LYS A 39 -3.23 -17.21 7.27
C LYS A 39 -4.72 -17.03 7.60
N GLN A 40 -5.02 -16.70 8.86
CA GLN A 40 -6.40 -16.47 9.31
C GLN A 40 -7.05 -15.32 8.53
N TYR A 41 -6.35 -14.18 8.38
CA TYR A 41 -6.83 -13.05 7.60
C TYR A 41 -7.19 -13.43 6.15
N ILE A 42 -6.36 -14.26 5.51
CA ILE A 42 -6.61 -14.73 4.15
C ILE A 42 -7.87 -15.59 4.08
N GLU A 43 -8.01 -16.56 5.00
CA GLU A 43 -9.15 -17.49 5.00
C GLU A 43 -10.46 -16.76 5.36
N ASP A 44 -10.45 -15.86 6.32
CA ASP A 44 -11.61 -15.02 6.68
C ASP A 44 -12.04 -14.13 5.50
N THR A 45 -11.08 -13.56 4.78
CA THR A 45 -11.38 -12.70 3.62
C THR A 45 -11.97 -13.51 2.47
N LYS A 46 -11.48 -14.73 2.22
CA LYS A 46 -12.04 -15.64 1.22
C LYS A 46 -13.48 -16.05 1.58
N ALA A 47 -13.71 -16.48 2.81
CA ALA A 47 -15.02 -16.84 3.28
C ALA A 47 -16.01 -15.69 3.19
N PHE A 48 -15.57 -14.47 3.55
CA PHE A 48 -16.39 -13.27 3.45
C PHE A 48 -16.76 -12.94 2.00
N VAL A 49 -15.79 -12.96 1.07
CA VAL A 49 -16.07 -12.59 -0.33
C VAL A 49 -16.87 -13.65 -1.06
N ASP A 50 -16.72 -14.92 -0.72
CA ASP A 50 -17.56 -16.00 -1.28
C ASP A 50 -19.04 -15.80 -0.93
N LYS A 51 -19.31 -15.35 0.29
CA LYS A 51 -20.68 -15.09 0.75
C LYS A 51 -21.27 -13.80 0.24
N ASN A 52 -20.46 -12.73 0.15
CA ASN A 52 -20.97 -11.37 -0.02
C ASN A 52 -20.69 -10.78 -1.41
N HIS A 53 -19.76 -11.34 -2.18
CA HIS A 53 -19.29 -10.83 -3.48
C HIS A 53 -18.73 -9.40 -3.45
N PHE A 54 -18.23 -8.96 -2.30
CA PHE A 54 -17.51 -7.71 -2.13
C PHE A 54 -16.57 -7.79 -0.91
N VAL A 55 -15.64 -6.84 -0.82
CA VAL A 55 -14.85 -6.59 0.40
C VAL A 55 -14.82 -5.10 0.71
N TYR A 56 -14.44 -4.75 1.93
CA TYR A 56 -14.20 -3.39 2.37
C TYR A 56 -12.71 -3.14 2.62
N THR A 57 -12.24 -1.92 2.32
CA THR A 57 -11.03 -1.38 2.94
C THR A 57 -11.30 -1.09 4.42
N TYR A 58 -10.27 -0.82 5.19
CA TYR A 58 -10.43 -0.41 6.60
C TYR A 58 -11.07 0.99 6.75
N PHE A 59 -11.17 1.76 5.67
CA PHE A 59 -11.92 3.02 5.61
C PHE A 59 -13.37 2.85 5.15
N GLY A 60 -13.83 1.63 4.94
CA GLY A 60 -15.19 1.31 4.54
C GLY A 60 -15.48 1.43 3.04
N ARG A 61 -14.47 1.71 2.20
CA ARG A 61 -14.65 1.72 0.75
C ARG A 61 -14.85 0.30 0.24
N ARG A 62 -15.95 0.09 -0.52
CA ARG A 62 -16.38 -1.23 -0.99
C ARG A 62 -15.87 -1.54 -2.39
N ARG A 63 -15.23 -2.70 -2.56
CA ARG A 63 -14.94 -3.30 -3.87
C ARG A 63 -15.85 -4.50 -4.12
N ARG A 64 -16.59 -4.48 -5.23
CA ARG A 64 -17.52 -5.53 -5.65
C ARG A 64 -16.87 -6.49 -6.63
N PHE A 65 -17.38 -7.74 -6.62
CA PHE A 65 -16.99 -8.83 -7.52
C PHE A 65 -18.25 -9.43 -8.18
N PRO A 66 -18.89 -8.73 -9.13
CA PRO A 66 -20.20 -9.10 -9.65
C PRO A 66 -20.19 -10.42 -10.45
N TYR A 67 -19.04 -10.84 -10.94
CA TYR A 67 -18.87 -12.07 -11.73
C TYR A 67 -18.18 -13.20 -10.96
N ALA A 68 -18.24 -13.14 -9.65
CA ALA A 68 -17.63 -14.15 -8.79
C ALA A 68 -18.38 -15.49 -8.89
N GLY A 69 -17.66 -16.57 -9.16
CA GLY A 69 -18.20 -17.93 -9.02
C GLY A 69 -18.65 -18.64 -10.30
N TYR A 70 -18.40 -18.08 -11.49
CA TYR A 70 -18.69 -18.78 -12.75
C TYR A 70 -17.78 -19.97 -13.05
N SER A 71 -16.54 -19.95 -12.52
CA SER A 71 -15.59 -21.04 -12.63
C SER A 71 -14.65 -21.09 -11.41
N THR A 72 -13.96 -22.22 -11.21
CA THR A 72 -12.93 -22.35 -10.18
C THR A 72 -11.83 -21.30 -10.36
N PHE A 73 -11.43 -21.05 -11.60
CA PHE A 73 -10.43 -20.04 -11.95
C PHE A 73 -10.87 -18.61 -11.55
N ASP A 74 -12.13 -18.26 -11.85
CA ASP A 74 -12.69 -16.95 -11.49
C ASP A 74 -12.77 -16.78 -9.96
N ARG A 75 -13.14 -17.83 -9.26
CA ARG A 75 -13.18 -17.85 -7.79
C ARG A 75 -11.80 -17.62 -7.19
N GLU A 76 -10.79 -18.33 -7.65
CA GLU A 76 -9.41 -18.14 -7.18
C GLU A 76 -8.89 -16.72 -7.50
N ARG A 77 -9.20 -16.19 -8.67
CA ARG A 77 -8.87 -14.82 -9.07
C ARG A 77 -9.55 -13.82 -8.13
N MET A 78 -10.82 -14.00 -7.84
CA MET A 78 -11.58 -13.18 -6.89
C MET A 78 -10.94 -13.22 -5.50
N HIS A 79 -10.59 -14.39 -4.98
CA HIS A 79 -9.93 -14.55 -3.70
C HIS A 79 -8.62 -13.75 -3.62
N ARG A 80 -7.74 -13.89 -4.61
CA ARG A 80 -6.49 -13.11 -4.68
C ARG A 80 -6.75 -11.62 -4.72
N GLN A 81 -7.70 -11.19 -5.53
CA GLN A 81 -8.05 -9.77 -5.63
C GLN A 81 -8.71 -9.23 -4.36
N ALA A 82 -9.53 -10.02 -3.68
CA ALA A 82 -10.21 -9.62 -2.45
C ALA A 82 -9.21 -9.38 -1.32
N VAL A 83 -8.31 -10.35 -1.08
CA VAL A 83 -7.24 -10.24 -0.08
C VAL A 83 -6.39 -9.00 -0.33
N ASN A 84 -5.96 -8.82 -1.58
CA ASN A 84 -5.11 -7.69 -1.98
C ASN A 84 -5.84 -6.34 -1.85
N SER A 85 -7.12 -6.29 -2.20
CA SER A 85 -7.91 -5.05 -2.19
C SER A 85 -8.13 -4.47 -0.81
N ARG A 86 -8.21 -5.30 0.22
CA ARG A 86 -8.32 -4.81 1.60
C ARG A 86 -7.04 -4.10 2.05
N ILE A 87 -5.87 -4.63 1.70
CA ILE A 87 -4.57 -4.05 2.06
C ILE A 87 -4.25 -2.86 1.17
N GLN A 88 -4.10 -3.07 -0.14
CA GLN A 88 -3.74 -2.01 -1.09
C GLN A 88 -4.79 -0.90 -1.17
N GLY A 89 -6.07 -1.25 -1.06
CA GLY A 89 -7.14 -0.27 -1.00
C GLY A 89 -7.04 0.62 0.23
N THR A 90 -6.73 0.06 1.39
CA THR A 90 -6.52 0.82 2.63
C THR A 90 -5.29 1.73 2.51
N SER A 91 -4.18 1.22 1.97
CA SER A 91 -2.99 2.03 1.69
C SER A 91 -3.33 3.22 0.77
N SER A 92 -4.08 2.96 -0.30
CA SER A 92 -4.56 4.02 -1.21
C SER A 92 -5.43 5.06 -0.49
N ASP A 93 -6.33 4.63 0.40
CA ASP A 93 -7.19 5.53 1.17
C ASP A 93 -6.35 6.44 2.11
N ILE A 94 -5.27 5.91 2.68
CA ILE A 94 -4.31 6.67 3.50
C ILE A 94 -3.59 7.72 2.64
N VAL A 95 -3.07 7.33 1.47
CA VAL A 95 -2.37 8.25 0.56
C VAL A 95 -3.31 9.37 0.11
N VAL A 96 -4.57 9.07 -0.24
CA VAL A 96 -5.57 10.09 -0.60
C VAL A 96 -5.83 11.04 0.58
N SER A 97 -5.91 10.53 1.81
CA SER A 97 -6.04 11.37 3.00
C SER A 97 -4.83 12.29 3.22
N CYS A 98 -3.63 11.78 2.98
CA CYS A 98 -2.41 12.60 3.00
C CYS A 98 -2.42 13.66 1.89
N LEU A 99 -2.80 13.28 0.68
CA LEU A 99 -2.92 14.19 -0.46
C LEU A 99 -3.84 15.38 -0.15
N ILE A 100 -5.02 15.12 0.42
CA ILE A 100 -5.97 16.18 0.78
C ILE A 100 -5.34 17.13 1.79
N ARG A 101 -4.71 16.61 2.85
CA ARG A 101 -4.06 17.45 3.87
C ARG A 101 -2.92 18.28 3.31
N VAL A 102 -2.05 17.68 2.48
CA VAL A 102 -0.94 18.37 1.84
C VAL A 102 -1.45 19.44 0.87
N ALA A 103 -2.44 19.12 0.03
CA ALA A 103 -3.02 20.07 -0.91
C ALA A 103 -3.65 21.27 -0.20
N ASP A 104 -4.40 21.05 0.89
CA ASP A 104 -5.01 22.13 1.68
C ASP A 104 -3.95 23.00 2.38
N TYR A 105 -2.90 22.38 2.89
CA TYR A 105 -1.79 23.09 3.49
C TYR A 105 -1.06 23.98 2.47
N LEU A 106 -0.66 23.42 1.30
CA LEU A 106 0.05 24.15 0.27
C LEU A 106 -0.79 25.32 -0.27
N ARG A 107 -2.11 25.13 -0.44
CA ARG A 107 -3.02 26.20 -0.87
C ARG A 107 -3.05 27.38 0.11
N LYS A 108 -3.02 27.10 1.42
CA LYS A 108 -3.03 28.14 2.47
C LYS A 108 -1.73 28.91 2.57
N ARG A 109 -0.62 28.39 2.07
CA ARG A 109 0.67 29.10 2.06
C ARG A 109 0.65 30.31 1.14
N ASN A 110 -0.11 30.29 0.07
CA ASN A 110 -0.24 31.38 -0.91
C ASN A 110 1.11 31.88 -1.46
N ASP A 111 2.09 30.97 -1.61
CA ASP A 111 3.47 31.25 -2.06
C ASP A 111 3.78 30.60 -3.42
N GLY A 112 2.76 30.15 -4.15
CA GLY A 112 2.89 29.43 -5.41
C GLY A 112 3.10 27.92 -5.23
N SER A 113 3.13 27.43 -4.00
CA SER A 113 3.19 25.98 -3.74
C SER A 113 1.89 25.32 -4.17
N CYS A 114 1.97 24.19 -4.90
CA CYS A 114 0.80 23.40 -5.25
C CYS A 114 1.16 21.92 -5.53
N VAL A 115 0.18 21.04 -5.35
CA VAL A 115 0.30 19.66 -5.80
C VAL A 115 0.26 19.65 -7.33
N LEU A 116 1.18 18.90 -7.94
CA LEU A 116 1.29 18.74 -9.39
C LEU A 116 0.63 17.44 -9.86
N LEU A 117 0.99 16.32 -9.24
CA LEU A 117 0.47 14.99 -9.62
C LEU A 117 0.69 13.97 -8.50
N THR A 118 0.09 12.80 -8.66
CA THR A 118 0.34 11.63 -7.83
C THR A 118 0.81 10.48 -8.69
N VAL A 119 1.78 9.70 -8.19
CA VAL A 119 2.28 8.50 -8.84
C VAL A 119 2.24 7.37 -7.84
N HIS A 120 1.29 6.43 -8.00
CA HIS A 120 1.03 5.34 -7.06
C HIS A 120 0.78 5.84 -5.61
N ASP A 121 1.77 5.71 -4.75
CA ASP A 121 1.79 6.11 -3.34
C ASP A 121 2.58 7.40 -3.09
N SER A 122 3.06 8.05 -4.14
CA SER A 122 3.81 9.30 -4.08
C SER A 122 2.93 10.51 -4.39
N ILE A 123 3.20 11.62 -3.70
CA ILE A 123 2.60 12.94 -3.92
C ILE A 123 3.70 13.87 -4.42
N VAL A 124 3.55 14.38 -5.63
CA VAL A 124 4.50 15.32 -6.22
C VAL A 124 3.92 16.73 -6.16
N PHE A 125 4.68 17.65 -5.60
CA PHE A 125 4.29 19.06 -5.50
C PHE A 125 5.47 19.98 -5.79
N GLN A 126 5.18 21.19 -6.18
CA GLN A 126 6.17 22.27 -6.30
C GLN A 126 6.09 23.20 -5.09
N ALA A 127 7.23 23.82 -4.77
CA ALA A 127 7.34 24.85 -3.77
C ALA A 127 8.44 25.83 -4.17
N PRO A 128 8.46 27.07 -3.65
CA PRO A 128 9.55 28.03 -3.89
C PRO A 128 10.91 27.46 -3.50
N HIS A 129 11.95 27.87 -4.20
CA HIS A 129 13.32 27.49 -3.88
C HIS A 129 13.66 27.84 -2.43
N GLY A 130 14.27 26.90 -1.70
CA GLY A 130 14.62 27.08 -0.29
C GLY A 130 13.47 26.85 0.70
N ALA A 131 12.25 26.53 0.24
CA ALA A 131 11.11 26.27 1.14
C ALA A 131 11.20 24.93 1.86
N TYR A 132 12.10 24.04 1.47
CA TYR A 132 12.15 22.65 1.97
C TYR A 132 12.24 22.57 3.49
N GLU A 133 13.16 23.31 4.13
CA GLU A 133 13.35 23.27 5.58
C GLU A 133 12.09 23.71 6.36
N ASN A 134 11.37 24.69 5.84
CA ASN A 134 10.11 25.13 6.42
C ASN A 134 8.97 24.13 6.21
N LEU A 135 8.97 23.43 5.07
CA LEU A 135 7.97 22.42 4.76
C LEU A 135 8.16 21.12 5.56
N LYS A 136 9.40 20.77 5.87
CA LYS A 136 9.79 19.52 6.49
C LYS A 136 9.00 19.20 7.77
N SER A 137 9.00 20.14 8.74
CA SER A 137 8.29 19.95 10.01
C SER A 137 6.77 19.86 9.84
N ASP A 138 6.23 20.59 8.87
CA ASP A 138 4.79 20.57 8.62
C ASP A 138 4.36 19.33 7.87
N LEU A 139 5.20 18.79 6.97
CA LEU A 139 4.96 17.50 6.33
C LEU A 139 4.96 16.35 7.36
N ASP A 140 5.83 16.37 8.35
CA ASP A 140 5.83 15.37 9.44
C ASP A 140 4.47 15.38 10.18
N LYS A 141 3.93 16.55 10.51
CA LYS A 141 2.62 16.68 11.15
C LYS A 141 1.48 16.22 10.25
N LEU A 142 1.52 16.59 8.96
CA LEU A 142 0.46 16.28 8.00
C LEU A 142 0.44 14.81 7.58
N ILE A 143 1.61 14.19 7.47
CA ILE A 143 1.74 12.82 6.95
C ILE A 143 1.83 11.83 8.10
N ILE A 144 2.78 11.99 9.03
CA ILE A 144 3.02 11.03 10.10
C ILE A 144 1.99 11.17 11.21
N GLU A 145 1.97 12.33 11.91
CA GLU A 145 1.14 12.48 13.10
C GLU A 145 -0.36 12.44 12.79
N ALA A 146 -0.79 13.10 11.70
CA ALA A 146 -2.20 13.11 11.33
C ALA A 146 -2.66 11.72 10.88
N THR A 147 -1.80 10.94 10.20
CA THR A 147 -2.14 9.57 9.81
C THR A 147 -2.17 8.64 11.03
N ALA A 148 -1.24 8.77 11.96
CA ALA A 148 -1.26 8.00 13.21
C ALA A 148 -2.54 8.26 14.01
N ARG A 149 -3.00 9.51 14.09
CA ARG A 149 -4.29 9.87 14.73
C ARG A 149 -5.50 9.33 13.97
N GLN A 150 -5.45 9.30 12.64
CA GLN A 150 -6.55 8.80 11.80
C GLN A 150 -6.67 7.27 11.83
N CYS A 151 -5.55 6.58 12.01
CA CYS A 151 -5.45 5.12 11.98
C CYS A 151 -4.94 4.53 13.30
N PRO A 152 -5.57 4.83 14.46
CA PRO A 152 -5.10 4.34 15.77
C PRO A 152 -5.19 2.82 15.90
N TRP A 153 -5.98 2.18 15.03
CA TRP A 153 -6.15 0.73 14.94
C TRP A 153 -4.97 0.02 14.21
N LEU A 154 -4.05 0.77 13.61
CA LEU A 154 -2.90 0.24 12.89
C LEU A 154 -1.60 0.59 13.64
N PRO A 155 -1.10 -0.32 14.49
CA PRO A 155 0.05 -0.07 15.36
C PRO A 155 1.38 -0.18 14.60
N VAL A 156 1.58 0.69 13.62
CA VAL A 156 2.82 0.77 12.83
C VAL A 156 3.48 2.12 13.02
N VAL A 157 4.79 2.15 12.88
CA VAL A 157 5.54 3.40 12.79
C VAL A 157 5.38 3.94 11.37
N TRP A 158 4.71 5.09 11.25
CA TRP A 158 4.52 5.77 9.98
C TRP A 158 5.82 6.42 9.54
N LYS A 159 6.18 6.19 8.28
CA LYS A 159 7.36 6.77 7.64
C LYS A 159 7.00 7.14 6.21
N TYR A 160 7.74 8.07 5.65
CA TYR A 160 7.71 8.40 4.23
C TYR A 160 9.11 8.77 3.76
N ASP A 161 9.36 8.59 2.49
CA ASP A 161 10.55 9.07 1.82
C ASP A 161 10.23 10.41 1.16
N VAL A 162 11.15 11.35 1.21
CA VAL A 162 11.03 12.62 0.54
C VAL A 162 12.24 12.88 -0.35
N GLY A 163 11.97 13.23 -1.59
CA GLY A 163 12.97 13.72 -2.52
C GLY A 163 12.65 15.16 -2.91
N TRP A 164 13.66 15.99 -3.03
CA TRP A 164 13.55 17.37 -3.51
C TRP A 164 14.63 17.68 -4.53
N GLY A 165 14.36 18.59 -5.45
CA GLY A 165 15.29 18.94 -6.51
C GLY A 165 14.67 19.95 -7.48
N PRO A 166 15.43 20.41 -8.48
CA PRO A 166 14.97 21.37 -9.46
C PRO A 166 13.88 20.82 -10.39
N ASN A 167 13.79 19.51 -10.53
CA ASN A 167 12.77 18.81 -11.32
C ASN A 167 12.60 17.37 -10.84
N TYR A 168 11.55 16.67 -11.30
CA TYR A 168 11.19 15.32 -10.89
C TYR A 168 12.26 14.26 -11.20
N GLY A 169 13.09 14.48 -12.23
CA GLY A 169 14.15 13.54 -12.61
C GLY A 169 15.49 13.77 -11.90
N ASP A 170 15.61 14.88 -11.16
CA ASP A 170 16.84 15.28 -10.47
C ASP A 170 16.49 15.63 -9.03
N THR A 171 16.29 14.61 -8.22
CA THR A 171 15.90 14.73 -6.81
C THR A 171 16.94 14.11 -5.89
N HIS A 172 17.14 14.73 -4.74
CA HIS A 172 17.86 14.19 -3.59
C HIS A 172 16.85 13.74 -2.54
N GLY A 173 17.14 12.67 -1.79
CA GLY A 173 16.17 12.06 -0.89
C GLY A 173 16.67 11.82 0.52
N GLU A 174 15.73 11.80 1.48
CA GLU A 174 15.92 11.26 2.82
C GLU A 174 14.70 10.46 3.27
N VAL A 175 14.93 9.44 4.13
CA VAL A 175 13.87 8.63 4.76
C VAL A 175 13.41 9.30 6.06
N ARG A 176 12.08 9.26 6.29
CA ARG A 176 11.45 9.84 7.47
C ARG A 176 10.53 8.90 8.19
#